data_66c53d2f8003c09054c1cd8f7a97757a
#
_entry.id   66c53d2f8003c09054c1cd8f7a97757a
#
_cell.length_a   1.000
_cell.length_b   1.000
_cell.length_c   1.000
_cell.angle_alpha   90.00
_cell.angle_beta   90.00
_cell.angle_gamma   90.00
#
_symmetry.space_group_name_H-M   'P 1'
#
loop_
_entity.id
_entity.type
_entity.pdbx_description
1 polymer ?
#
loop_
_entity_poly.entity_id
_entity_poly.type
_entity_poly.pdbx_seq_one_letter_code
_entity_poly.pdbx_strand_id
1 'polypeptide(L)'
;GDWSSDVCSSDLVNVLIKKLHETIREIKPWVKFGVSPFGIYRNESSDPLGSKTKGLQNYDDLYADVLLWAREGWIDYNIPQIYWHIGHPVADYETLVKWWARNTENRPLFIGQSVMNTVQNADPKNPSINQLPRKMALQRAYQTIGGSCQWPASAVVENVGKYRDALIAEYHKYPALPPVFDFIDNEAPAKVRKMKPVWTEDGYILFWTAPKYKEEMNRAVQYVVYRFNDKEKVN
;
A
#
# COMPACT_ATOMS: atom_id res chain seq x y z
N GLY A 1 -12.00 -41.23 6.89
CA GLY A 1 -10.91 -40.36 6.54
C GLY A 1 -10.93 -39.18 7.47
N ASP A 2 -9.86 -39.03 8.20
CA ASP A 2 -9.63 -37.90 9.14
C ASP A 2 -9.42 -36.63 8.31
N TRP A 3 -10.49 -35.89 8.12
CA TRP A 3 -10.38 -34.53 7.61
C TRP A 3 -9.92 -33.70 8.81
N SER A 4 -8.64 -33.29 8.82
CA SER A 4 -8.14 -32.43 9.88
C SER A 4 -8.96 -31.13 9.88
N SER A 5 -9.36 -30.66 11.04
CA SER A 5 -10.11 -29.40 11.21
C SER A 5 -9.40 -28.21 10.56
N ASP A 6 -8.10 -28.29 10.41
CA ASP A 6 -7.22 -27.25 9.87
C ASP A 6 -7.37 -27.08 8.35
N VAL A 7 -7.49 -28.18 7.59
CA VAL A 7 -7.74 -28.12 6.14
C VAL A 7 -9.11 -27.51 5.86
N CYS A 8 -10.13 -27.88 6.65
CA CYS A 8 -11.47 -27.30 6.51
C CYS A 8 -11.51 -25.80 6.80
N SER A 9 -10.71 -25.32 7.78
CA SER A 9 -10.69 -23.90 8.17
C SER A 9 -10.02 -23.03 7.10
N SER A 10 -8.90 -23.44 6.53
CA SER A 10 -8.23 -22.70 5.46
C SER A 10 -9.08 -22.62 4.19
N ASP A 11 -9.76 -23.70 3.84
CA ASP A 11 -10.67 -23.73 2.69
C ASP A 11 -11.85 -22.78 2.86
N LEU A 12 -12.41 -22.70 4.06
CA LEU A 12 -13.51 -21.76 4.35
C LEU A 12 -13.08 -20.31 4.23
N VAL A 13 -11.88 -19.95 4.71
CA VAL A 13 -11.34 -18.60 4.56
C VAL A 13 -11.09 -18.29 3.09
N ASN A 14 -10.52 -19.20 2.33
CA ASN A 14 -10.28 -19.05 0.89
C ASN A 14 -11.59 -18.83 0.13
N VAL A 15 -12.62 -19.64 0.42
CA VAL A 15 -13.95 -19.49 -0.16
C VAL A 15 -14.57 -18.13 0.16
N LEU A 16 -14.42 -17.65 1.41
CA LEU A 16 -14.92 -16.35 1.82
C LEU A 16 -14.26 -15.20 1.03
N ILE A 17 -12.93 -15.20 0.93
CA ILE A 17 -12.19 -14.16 0.20
C ILE A 17 -12.56 -14.15 -1.28
N LYS A 18 -12.60 -15.33 -1.90
CA LYS A 18 -13.02 -15.48 -3.30
C LYS A 18 -14.43 -14.93 -3.51
N LYS A 19 -15.39 -15.30 -2.66
CA LYS A 19 -16.78 -14.86 -2.77
C LYS A 19 -16.94 -13.35 -2.57
N LEU A 20 -16.18 -12.75 -1.65
CA LEU A 20 -16.14 -11.30 -1.48
C LEU A 20 -15.63 -10.61 -2.76
N HIS A 21 -14.54 -11.10 -3.34
CA HIS A 21 -14.03 -10.60 -4.60
C HIS A 21 -15.08 -10.66 -5.72
N GLU A 22 -15.67 -11.83 -5.96
CA GLU A 22 -16.68 -12.03 -6.98
C GLU A 22 -17.87 -11.08 -6.80
N THR A 23 -18.39 -10.95 -5.57
CA THR A 23 -19.50 -10.05 -5.26
C THR A 23 -19.15 -8.58 -5.51
N ILE A 24 -17.95 -8.15 -5.14
CA ILE A 24 -17.48 -6.76 -5.40
C ILE A 24 -17.39 -6.52 -6.91
N ARG A 25 -16.84 -7.46 -7.67
CA ARG A 25 -16.74 -7.35 -9.14
C ARG A 25 -18.09 -7.31 -9.82
N GLU A 26 -19.06 -8.04 -9.34
CA GLU A 26 -20.44 -8.04 -9.86
C GLU A 26 -21.14 -6.71 -9.60
N ILE A 27 -21.03 -6.16 -8.38
CA ILE A 27 -21.82 -4.99 -7.97
C ILE A 27 -21.13 -3.68 -8.34
N LYS A 28 -19.80 -3.58 -8.11
CA LYS A 28 -18.99 -2.37 -8.32
C LYS A 28 -17.57 -2.73 -8.82
N PRO A 29 -17.42 -3.07 -10.10
CA PRO A 29 -16.16 -3.57 -10.64
C PRO A 29 -14.96 -2.60 -10.49
N TRP A 30 -15.22 -1.31 -10.29
CA TRP A 30 -14.18 -0.29 -10.07
C TRP A 30 -13.67 -0.23 -8.63
N VAL A 31 -14.34 -0.89 -7.67
CA VAL A 31 -13.89 -0.90 -6.26
C VAL A 31 -12.72 -1.86 -6.10
N LYS A 32 -11.64 -1.37 -5.52
CA LYS A 32 -10.44 -2.15 -5.21
C LYS A 32 -10.63 -2.91 -3.91
N PHE A 33 -10.39 -4.21 -3.93
CA PHE A 33 -10.47 -5.08 -2.77
C PHE A 33 -9.07 -5.50 -2.34
N GLY A 34 -8.65 -5.12 -1.16
CA GLY A 34 -7.35 -5.48 -0.59
C GLY A 34 -7.47 -6.03 0.82
N VAL A 35 -6.40 -6.66 1.27
CA VAL A 35 -6.29 -7.19 2.63
C VAL A 35 -5.12 -6.56 3.37
N SER A 36 -5.27 -6.46 4.69
CA SER A 36 -4.19 -6.02 5.58
C SER A 36 -3.87 -7.14 6.57
N PRO A 37 -3.12 -8.15 6.13
CA PRO A 37 -2.82 -9.32 6.94
C PRO A 37 -1.80 -9.00 8.03
N PHE A 38 -1.60 -9.93 8.95
CA PHE A 38 -0.51 -9.88 9.90
C PHE A 38 0.85 -9.82 9.18
N GLY A 39 1.86 -9.23 9.80
CA GLY A 39 3.12 -8.90 9.10
C GLY A 39 3.98 -10.10 8.69
N ILE A 40 3.76 -11.29 9.26
CA ILE A 40 4.50 -12.52 8.96
C ILE A 40 3.60 -13.48 8.18
N TYR A 41 3.98 -13.83 6.95
CA TYR A 41 3.26 -14.86 6.20
C TYR A 41 3.55 -16.24 6.76
N ARG A 42 4.84 -16.67 6.74
CA ARG A 42 5.37 -17.87 7.39
C ARG A 42 6.77 -17.58 7.94
N ASN A 43 7.16 -18.24 9.02
CA ASN A 43 8.52 -18.21 9.53
C ASN A 43 9.40 -19.17 8.71
N GLU A 44 10.71 -18.89 8.58
CA GLU A 44 11.68 -19.77 7.93
C GLU A 44 11.75 -21.17 8.60
N SER A 45 11.40 -21.26 9.89
CA SER A 45 11.32 -22.54 10.62
C SER A 45 10.11 -23.39 10.21
N SER A 46 9.03 -22.79 9.70
CA SER A 46 7.83 -23.49 9.22
C SER A 46 7.91 -23.78 7.72
N ASP A 47 8.58 -22.91 6.97
CA ASP A 47 8.75 -23.01 5.53
C ASP A 47 10.11 -22.41 5.12
N PRO A 48 11.00 -23.13 4.40
CA PRO A 48 12.28 -22.58 3.95
C PRO A 48 12.19 -21.29 3.11
N LEU A 49 11.02 -21.02 2.48
CA LEU A 49 10.74 -19.80 1.75
C LEU A 49 10.14 -18.70 2.65
N GLY A 50 9.91 -18.98 3.92
CA GLY A 50 9.42 -18.04 4.91
C GLY A 50 10.43 -16.95 5.26
N SER A 51 9.97 -15.98 6.04
CA SER A 51 10.83 -14.90 6.55
C SER A 51 11.65 -15.37 7.76
N LYS A 52 12.82 -14.76 7.98
CA LYS A 52 13.66 -14.99 9.17
C LYS A 52 13.05 -14.33 10.41
N THR A 53 11.92 -14.87 10.83
CA THR A 53 11.11 -14.38 11.94
C THR A 53 10.70 -15.51 12.88
N LYS A 54 10.12 -15.17 14.04
CA LYS A 54 9.63 -16.12 15.05
C LYS A 54 8.36 -15.54 15.67
N GLY A 55 7.24 -15.55 14.98
CA GLY A 55 6.00 -14.98 15.48
C GLY A 55 4.77 -15.62 14.85
N LEU A 56 3.61 -15.11 15.19
CA LEU A 56 2.33 -15.53 14.63
C LEU A 56 2.37 -15.44 13.10
N GLN A 57 1.89 -16.45 12.42
CA GLN A 57 1.93 -16.62 10.97
C GLN A 57 0.55 -16.54 10.34
N ASN A 58 0.44 -15.86 9.20
CA ASN A 58 -0.84 -15.83 8.47
C ASN A 58 -1.29 -17.21 8.04
N TYR A 59 -0.39 -17.95 7.39
CA TYR A 59 -0.73 -19.25 6.79
C TYR A 59 -1.01 -20.31 7.86
N ASP A 60 -0.07 -20.56 8.76
CA ASP A 60 -0.13 -21.69 9.68
C ASP A 60 -1.04 -21.45 10.89
N ASP A 61 -1.09 -20.19 11.40
CA ASP A 61 -1.82 -19.89 12.64
C ASP A 61 -3.18 -19.23 12.39
N LEU A 62 -3.33 -18.50 11.26
CA LEU A 62 -4.54 -17.73 10.94
C LEU A 62 -5.32 -18.29 9.74
N TYR A 63 -4.85 -19.37 9.15
CA TYR A 63 -5.44 -20.00 7.96
C TYR A 63 -5.60 -19.04 6.76
N ALA A 64 -4.71 -18.04 6.68
CA ALA A 64 -4.77 -16.95 5.71
C ALA A 64 -3.68 -17.11 4.65
N ASP A 65 -4.01 -17.79 3.53
CA ASP A 65 -3.10 -17.93 2.39
C ASP A 65 -3.14 -16.69 1.49
N VAL A 66 -2.55 -15.62 2.00
CA VAL A 66 -2.53 -14.31 1.32
C VAL A 66 -1.82 -14.35 -0.04
N LEU A 67 -0.81 -15.20 -0.19
CA LEU A 67 -0.10 -15.36 -1.46
C LEU A 67 -0.98 -16.08 -2.50
N LEU A 68 -1.75 -17.08 -2.09
CA LEU A 68 -2.75 -17.72 -2.96
C LEU A 68 -3.78 -16.67 -3.43
N TRP A 69 -4.32 -15.88 -2.52
CA TRP A 69 -5.33 -14.86 -2.88
C TRP A 69 -4.80 -13.83 -3.87
N ALA A 70 -3.53 -13.43 -3.71
CA ALA A 70 -2.87 -12.54 -4.65
C ALA A 70 -2.64 -13.20 -6.02
N ARG A 71 -2.15 -14.43 -6.05
CA ARG A 71 -1.86 -15.22 -7.26
C ARG A 71 -3.12 -15.49 -8.08
N GLU A 72 -4.20 -15.89 -7.40
CA GLU A 72 -5.50 -16.17 -8.01
C GLU A 72 -6.28 -14.90 -8.38
N GLY A 73 -5.78 -13.72 -8.00
CA GLY A 73 -6.43 -12.45 -8.30
C GLY A 73 -7.66 -12.16 -7.45
N TRP A 74 -7.82 -12.83 -6.31
CA TRP A 74 -8.95 -12.58 -5.40
C TRP A 74 -8.78 -11.33 -4.54
N ILE A 75 -7.58 -10.79 -4.50
CA ILE A 75 -7.28 -9.48 -3.92
C ILE A 75 -6.57 -8.59 -4.93
N ASP A 76 -6.82 -7.29 -4.87
CA ASP A 76 -6.22 -6.31 -5.77
C ASP A 76 -4.91 -5.73 -5.22
N TYR A 77 -4.77 -5.69 -3.90
CA TYR A 77 -3.56 -5.19 -3.24
C TYR A 77 -3.40 -5.79 -1.84
N ASN A 78 -2.20 -5.69 -1.31
CA ASN A 78 -1.85 -6.22 -0.01
C ASN A 78 -1.18 -5.16 0.87
N ILE A 79 -1.56 -5.09 2.17
CA ILE A 79 -1.00 -4.16 3.16
C ILE A 79 -0.59 -4.94 4.40
N PRO A 80 0.50 -5.73 4.39
CA PRO A 80 0.95 -6.45 5.58
C PRO A 80 1.28 -5.48 6.72
N GLN A 81 0.82 -5.80 7.93
CA GLN A 81 0.99 -5.00 9.14
C GLN A 81 2.38 -5.19 9.73
N ILE A 82 3.39 -4.53 9.15
CA ILE A 82 4.77 -4.60 9.61
C ILE A 82 4.98 -3.51 10.69
N TYR A 83 4.38 -3.72 11.86
CA TYR A 83 4.32 -2.71 12.90
C TYR A 83 5.56 -2.65 13.81
N TRP A 84 6.48 -3.61 13.70
CA TRP A 84 7.69 -3.66 14.51
C TRP A 84 8.72 -2.58 14.11
N HIS A 85 9.70 -2.40 14.96
CA HIS A 85 10.83 -1.53 14.68
C HIS A 85 11.94 -2.28 13.90
N ILE A 86 12.83 -1.55 13.27
CA ILE A 86 14.07 -2.11 12.70
C ILE A 86 14.94 -2.60 13.85
N GLY A 87 15.46 -3.83 13.74
CA GLY A 87 16.22 -4.49 14.78
C GLY A 87 15.36 -5.23 15.80
N HIS A 88 14.07 -5.42 15.58
CA HIS A 88 13.23 -6.22 16.46
C HIS A 88 13.65 -7.71 16.42
N PRO A 89 13.90 -8.34 17.60
CA PRO A 89 14.60 -9.64 17.65
C PRO A 89 13.83 -10.81 17.03
N VAL A 90 12.49 -10.73 16.97
CA VAL A 90 11.66 -11.84 16.46
C VAL A 90 10.92 -11.51 15.17
N ALA A 91 10.78 -10.21 14.83
CA ALA A 91 10.05 -9.75 13.65
C ALA A 91 10.65 -8.43 13.15
N ASP A 92 11.90 -8.47 12.70
CA ASP A 92 12.60 -7.29 12.22
C ASP A 92 11.92 -6.67 10.99
N TYR A 93 11.67 -5.38 11.08
CA TYR A 93 11.00 -4.61 10.02
C TYR A 93 11.70 -4.72 8.67
N GLU A 94 13.03 -4.58 8.65
CA GLU A 94 13.80 -4.64 7.40
C GLU A 94 13.71 -6.03 6.74
N THR A 95 13.78 -7.08 7.55
CA THR A 95 13.62 -8.46 7.11
C THR A 95 12.24 -8.68 6.47
N LEU A 96 11.18 -8.21 7.11
CA LEU A 96 9.81 -8.38 6.62
C LEU A 96 9.54 -7.55 5.37
N VAL A 97 9.98 -6.30 5.31
CA VAL A 97 9.83 -5.46 4.11
C VAL A 97 10.52 -6.10 2.90
N LYS A 98 11.75 -6.62 3.09
CA LYS A 98 12.48 -7.32 2.03
C LYS A 98 11.78 -8.60 1.57
N TRP A 99 11.21 -9.33 2.50
CA TRP A 99 10.49 -10.57 2.19
C TRP A 99 9.22 -10.27 1.39
N TRP A 100 8.37 -9.35 1.85
CA TRP A 100 7.14 -8.97 1.16
C TRP A 100 7.41 -8.36 -0.21
N ALA A 101 8.44 -7.53 -0.35
CA ALA A 101 8.80 -6.92 -1.64
C ALA A 101 9.16 -7.95 -2.73
N ARG A 102 9.58 -9.16 -2.34
CA ARG A 102 9.91 -10.27 -3.25
C ARG A 102 8.75 -11.24 -3.50
N ASN A 103 7.70 -11.17 -2.67
CA ASN A 103 6.59 -12.12 -2.66
C ASN A 103 5.26 -11.37 -2.85
N THR A 104 5.16 -10.55 -3.90
CA THR A 104 3.96 -9.74 -4.18
C THR A 104 2.92 -10.48 -5.02
N GLU A 105 3.29 -11.59 -5.65
CA GLU A 105 2.45 -12.33 -6.60
C GLU A 105 1.82 -11.40 -7.66
N ASN A 106 2.59 -10.43 -8.15
CA ASN A 106 2.18 -9.40 -9.11
C ASN A 106 1.00 -8.52 -8.67
N ARG A 107 0.77 -8.40 -7.37
CA ARG A 107 -0.21 -7.46 -6.81
C ARG A 107 0.49 -6.28 -6.14
N PRO A 108 -0.07 -5.07 -6.25
CA PRO A 108 0.44 -3.91 -5.53
C PRO A 108 0.61 -4.17 -4.04
N LEU A 109 1.77 -3.81 -3.53
CA LEU A 109 2.14 -3.94 -2.13
C LEU A 109 2.26 -2.56 -1.48
N PHE A 110 1.63 -2.40 -0.33
CA PHE A 110 1.81 -1.25 0.54
C PHE A 110 2.26 -1.73 1.92
N ILE A 111 3.08 -0.95 2.62
CA ILE A 111 3.59 -1.36 3.92
C ILE A 111 2.74 -0.75 5.03
N GLY A 112 2.06 -1.60 5.82
CA GLY A 112 1.43 -1.19 7.06
C GLY A 112 2.50 -0.86 8.10
N GLN A 113 2.57 0.41 8.54
CA GLN A 113 3.63 0.92 9.40
C GLN A 113 3.07 1.53 10.68
N SER A 114 3.64 1.15 11.82
CA SER A 114 3.31 1.77 13.11
C SER A 114 4.04 3.10 13.27
N VAL A 115 3.28 4.17 13.44
CA VAL A 115 3.80 5.50 13.78
C VAL A 115 4.49 5.46 15.13
N MET A 116 3.83 4.89 16.15
CA MET A 116 4.35 4.84 17.51
C MET A 116 5.69 4.09 17.59
N ASN A 117 5.75 2.87 17.03
CA ASN A 117 6.98 2.10 17.04
C ASN A 117 8.09 2.74 16.19
N THR A 118 7.74 3.59 15.24
CA THR A 118 8.73 4.32 14.44
C THR A 118 9.36 5.47 15.20
N VAL A 119 8.54 6.26 15.93
CA VAL A 119 9.07 7.45 16.65
C VAL A 119 9.70 7.09 17.99
N GLN A 120 9.26 5.99 18.64
CA GLN A 120 9.77 5.56 19.94
C GLN A 120 11.11 4.80 19.87
N ASN A 121 11.51 4.35 18.70
CA ASN A 121 12.75 3.59 18.53
C ASN A 121 13.77 4.42 17.74
N ALA A 122 14.99 4.50 18.27
CA ALA A 122 16.12 5.11 17.62
C ALA A 122 16.57 4.30 16.39
N ASP A 123 17.11 4.97 15.37
CA ASP A 123 17.70 4.28 14.24
C ASP A 123 18.97 3.53 14.69
N PRO A 124 19.11 2.22 14.41
CA PRO A 124 20.28 1.46 14.84
C PRO A 124 21.63 1.97 14.29
N LYS A 125 21.61 2.71 13.17
CA LYS A 125 22.80 3.29 12.56
C LYS A 125 23.05 4.76 12.97
N ASN A 126 22.00 5.43 13.47
CA ASN A 126 22.09 6.81 13.95
C ASN A 126 21.16 7.02 15.16
N PRO A 127 21.61 6.71 16.37
CA PRO A 127 20.78 6.78 17.57
C PRO A 127 20.24 8.17 17.94
N SER A 128 20.68 9.23 17.27
CA SER A 128 20.19 10.60 17.49
C SER A 128 18.85 10.90 16.80
N ILE A 129 18.38 10.01 15.91
CA ILE A 129 17.12 10.15 15.19
C ILE A 129 16.25 8.92 15.35
N ASN A 130 14.93 9.07 15.09
CA ASN A 130 14.01 7.94 15.03
C ASN A 130 14.15 7.15 13.72
N GLN A 131 13.40 6.08 13.58
CA GLN A 131 13.51 5.17 12.44
C GLN A 131 12.80 5.61 11.17
N LEU A 132 12.08 6.74 11.14
CA LEU A 132 11.30 7.16 9.98
C LEU A 132 12.17 7.31 8.71
N PRO A 133 13.31 8.01 8.72
CA PRO A 133 14.13 8.17 7.52
C PRO A 133 14.56 6.85 6.90
N ARG A 134 15.00 5.91 7.74
CA ARG A 134 15.46 4.61 7.28
C ARG A 134 14.32 3.73 6.77
N LYS A 135 13.16 3.74 7.43
CA LYS A 135 11.99 3.00 6.96
C LYS A 135 11.51 3.51 5.61
N MET A 136 11.45 4.84 5.41
CA MET A 136 11.05 5.43 4.13
C MET A 136 12.06 5.13 3.02
N ALA A 137 13.36 5.22 3.31
CA ALA A 137 14.40 4.84 2.35
C ALA A 137 14.31 3.36 1.95
N LEU A 138 14.07 2.48 2.92
CA LEU A 138 13.92 1.05 2.68
C LEU A 138 12.72 0.74 1.77
N GLN A 139 11.56 1.34 2.03
CA GLN A 139 10.37 1.16 1.18
C GLN A 139 10.61 1.64 -0.24
N ARG A 140 11.25 2.80 -0.41
CA ARG A 140 11.55 3.38 -1.73
C ARG A 140 12.63 2.64 -2.52
N ALA A 141 13.39 1.77 -1.88
CA ALA A 141 14.38 0.93 -2.55
C ALA A 141 13.76 -0.21 -3.39
N TYR A 142 12.47 -0.49 -3.21
CA TYR A 142 11.76 -1.55 -3.93
C TYR A 142 10.63 -0.99 -4.78
N GLN A 143 10.72 -1.18 -6.09
CA GLN A 143 9.68 -0.74 -7.04
C GLN A 143 8.34 -1.46 -6.85
N THR A 144 8.35 -2.64 -6.25
CA THR A 144 7.14 -3.41 -5.92
C THR A 144 6.34 -2.81 -4.77
N ILE A 145 6.91 -1.87 -4.00
CA ILE A 145 6.23 -1.18 -2.91
C ILE A 145 5.65 0.13 -3.41
N GLY A 146 4.33 0.21 -3.55
CA GLY A 146 3.60 1.38 -4.03
C GLY A 146 3.41 2.49 -2.99
N GLY A 147 3.72 2.23 -1.72
CA GLY A 147 3.56 3.21 -0.64
C GLY A 147 3.41 2.59 0.75
N SER A 148 2.89 3.36 1.68
CA SER A 148 2.69 2.92 3.06
C SER A 148 1.36 3.37 3.65
N CYS A 149 0.80 2.55 4.55
CA CYS A 149 -0.35 2.84 5.36
C CYS A 149 0.09 3.12 6.79
N GLN A 150 -0.21 4.31 7.31
CA GLN A 150 0.26 4.76 8.63
C GLN A 150 -0.77 4.41 9.71
N TRP A 151 -0.33 3.72 10.78
CA TRP A 151 -1.17 3.29 11.88
C TRP A 151 -0.64 3.73 13.25
N PRO A 152 -1.49 4.22 14.16
CA PRO A 152 -2.87 4.65 13.94
C PRO A 152 -2.94 6.04 13.30
N ALA A 153 -4.04 6.35 12.63
CA ALA A 153 -4.25 7.66 12.00
C ALA A 153 -4.23 8.80 13.03
N SER A 154 -4.73 8.57 14.27
CA SER A 154 -4.68 9.54 15.37
C SER A 154 -3.26 10.03 15.65
N ALA A 155 -2.27 9.13 15.67
CA ALA A 155 -0.88 9.51 15.92
C ALA A 155 -0.30 10.43 14.81
N VAL A 156 -0.76 10.30 13.57
CA VAL A 156 -0.41 11.22 12.49
C VAL A 156 -1.10 12.56 12.68
N VAL A 157 -2.41 12.57 13.00
CA VAL A 157 -3.19 13.79 13.25
C VAL A 157 -2.63 14.58 14.42
N GLU A 158 -2.30 13.92 15.50
CA GLU A 158 -1.69 14.49 16.71
C GLU A 158 -0.21 14.85 16.54
N ASN A 159 0.38 14.50 15.41
CA ASN A 159 1.78 14.77 15.09
C ASN A 159 2.77 14.21 16.12
N VAL A 160 2.52 13.00 16.60
CA VAL A 160 3.36 12.35 17.61
C VAL A 160 4.82 12.30 17.14
N GLY A 161 5.74 12.76 17.98
CA GLY A 161 7.17 12.81 17.65
C GLY A 161 7.51 13.59 16.38
N LYS A 162 6.69 14.58 15.98
CA LYS A 162 6.78 15.35 14.73
C LYS A 162 6.72 14.50 13.46
N TYR A 163 6.05 13.36 13.53
CA TYR A 163 5.97 12.38 12.44
C TYR A 163 5.32 12.96 11.19
N ARG A 164 4.13 13.60 11.34
CA ARG A 164 3.41 14.24 10.23
C ARG A 164 4.24 15.33 9.57
N ASP A 165 4.87 16.19 10.37
CA ASP A 165 5.68 17.31 9.84
C ASP A 165 6.85 16.77 9.02
N ALA A 166 7.53 15.71 9.49
CA ALA A 166 8.60 15.05 8.74
C ALA A 166 8.09 14.40 7.45
N LEU A 167 6.90 13.75 7.48
CA LEU A 167 6.31 13.21 6.26
C LEU A 167 6.06 14.28 5.21
N ILE A 168 5.45 15.42 5.60
CA ILE A 168 5.13 16.51 4.67
C ILE A 168 6.40 17.19 4.15
N ALA A 169 7.35 17.48 5.03
CA ALA A 169 8.55 18.21 4.65
C ALA A 169 9.51 17.40 3.75
N GLU A 170 9.64 16.09 4.01
CA GLU A 170 10.71 15.28 3.43
C GLU A 170 10.22 14.22 2.42
N TYR A 171 9.06 13.60 2.69
CA TYR A 171 8.65 12.39 1.95
C TYR A 171 7.42 12.57 1.08
N HIS A 172 6.45 13.38 1.51
CA HIS A 172 5.19 13.63 0.82
C HIS A 172 4.97 15.12 0.54
N LYS A 173 6.03 15.79 0.13
CA LYS A 173 6.04 17.22 -0.20
C LYS A 173 5.06 17.57 -1.32
N TYR A 174 4.86 16.65 -2.25
CA TYR A 174 3.93 16.82 -3.36
C TYR A 174 2.87 15.70 -3.32
N PRO A 175 1.63 16.01 -3.73
CA PRO A 175 0.61 14.98 -3.91
C PRO A 175 1.08 13.89 -4.87
N ALA A 176 0.82 12.64 -4.52
CA ALA A 176 1.06 11.50 -5.40
C ALA A 176 -0.23 11.13 -6.13
N LEU A 177 -0.08 10.63 -7.37
CA LEU A 177 -1.19 9.98 -8.05
C LEU A 177 -1.54 8.67 -7.35
N PRO A 178 -2.82 8.29 -7.30
CA PRO A 178 -3.20 6.95 -6.88
C PRO A 178 -2.50 5.90 -7.75
N PRO A 179 -2.08 4.76 -7.19
CA PRO A 179 -1.50 3.69 -7.98
C PRO A 179 -2.45 3.19 -9.05
N VAL A 180 -1.90 2.90 -10.23
CA VAL A 180 -2.63 2.29 -11.32
C VAL A 180 -2.81 0.80 -11.05
N PHE A 181 -4.02 0.29 -11.33
CA PHE A 181 -4.40 -1.12 -11.24
C PHE A 181 -4.86 -1.56 -12.64
N ASP A 182 -3.90 -1.75 -13.53
CA ASP A 182 -4.11 -2.02 -14.95
C ASP A 182 -4.89 -3.32 -15.22
N PHE A 183 -4.85 -4.26 -14.29
CA PHE A 183 -5.66 -5.47 -14.34
C PHE A 183 -7.15 -5.26 -13.98
N ILE A 184 -7.52 -4.09 -13.43
CA ILE A 184 -8.92 -3.69 -13.22
C ILE A 184 -9.39 -2.83 -14.39
N ASP A 185 -8.59 -1.82 -14.75
CA ASP A 185 -8.86 -0.89 -15.83
C ASP A 185 -7.53 -0.32 -16.35
N ASN A 186 -7.28 -0.49 -17.64
CA ASN A 186 -6.11 0.02 -18.34
C ASN A 186 -6.45 1.11 -19.37
N GLU A 187 -7.72 1.52 -19.46
CA GLU A 187 -8.13 2.61 -20.32
C GLU A 187 -7.80 3.97 -19.67
N ALA A 188 -6.97 4.75 -20.33
CA ALA A 188 -6.71 6.11 -19.89
C ALA A 188 -7.97 6.99 -20.10
N PRO A 189 -8.35 7.83 -19.10
CA PRO A 189 -9.42 8.78 -19.27
C PRO A 189 -9.19 9.69 -20.49
N ALA A 190 -10.26 10.07 -21.15
CA ALA A 190 -10.16 11.02 -22.27
C ALA A 190 -9.60 12.38 -21.80
N LYS A 191 -8.93 13.09 -22.69
CA LYS A 191 -8.30 14.37 -22.37
C LYS A 191 -9.33 15.42 -21.93
N VAL A 192 -8.96 16.26 -20.96
CA VAL A 192 -9.70 17.48 -20.63
C VAL A 192 -9.82 18.39 -21.85
N ARG A 193 -10.92 19.12 -21.92
CA ARG A 193 -11.21 20.00 -23.06
C ARG A 193 -11.45 21.43 -22.60
N LYS A 194 -11.26 22.38 -23.51
CA LYS A 194 -11.55 23.80 -23.28
C LYS A 194 -10.87 24.35 -22.03
N MET A 195 -9.61 23.97 -21.80
CA MET A 195 -8.83 24.52 -20.70
C MET A 195 -8.60 26.02 -20.93
N LYS A 196 -8.97 26.83 -19.95
CA LYS A 196 -8.84 28.28 -19.98
C LYS A 196 -8.25 28.78 -18.67
N PRO A 197 -7.06 29.37 -18.67
CA PRO A 197 -6.53 30.09 -17.54
C PRO A 197 -7.15 31.49 -17.45
N VAL A 198 -7.47 31.92 -16.24
CA VAL A 198 -7.91 33.29 -15.93
C VAL A 198 -7.02 33.81 -14.81
N TRP A 199 -6.38 34.95 -15.05
CA TRP A 199 -5.59 35.63 -14.04
C TRP A 199 -6.48 36.38 -13.06
N THR A 200 -6.19 36.29 -11.77
CA THR A 200 -6.80 37.05 -10.69
C THR A 200 -5.72 37.61 -9.77
N GLU A 201 -6.03 38.49 -8.85
CA GLU A 201 -5.10 39.03 -7.85
C GLU A 201 -4.49 37.93 -6.98
N ASP A 202 -5.22 36.83 -6.76
CA ASP A 202 -4.74 35.64 -6.00
C ASP A 202 -3.99 34.61 -6.85
N GLY A 203 -3.84 34.83 -8.15
CA GLY A 203 -3.16 33.93 -9.08
C GLY A 203 -4.02 33.44 -10.24
N TYR A 204 -3.63 32.30 -10.86
CA TYR A 204 -4.38 31.72 -11.97
C TYR A 204 -5.48 30.78 -11.50
N ILE A 205 -6.69 31.03 -12.03
CA ILE A 205 -7.79 30.05 -11.95
C ILE A 205 -7.83 29.29 -13.27
N LEU A 206 -7.87 27.95 -13.21
CA LEU A 206 -7.97 27.10 -14.37
C LEU A 206 -9.39 26.54 -14.50
N PHE A 207 -10.00 26.78 -15.65
CA PHE A 207 -11.30 26.20 -16.01
C PHE A 207 -11.08 25.14 -17.08
N TRP A 208 -11.81 24.03 -17.00
CA TRP A 208 -11.83 23.00 -18.04
C TRP A 208 -13.18 22.30 -18.11
N THR A 209 -13.44 21.65 -19.24
CA THR A 209 -14.58 20.76 -19.38
C THR A 209 -14.12 19.32 -19.10
N ALA A 210 -14.82 18.64 -18.20
CA ALA A 210 -14.59 17.25 -17.91
C ALA A 210 -14.64 16.38 -19.18
N PRO A 211 -13.81 15.33 -19.26
CA PRO A 211 -13.89 14.39 -20.36
C PRO A 211 -15.26 13.72 -20.40
N LYS A 212 -15.75 13.42 -21.61
CA LYS A 212 -16.89 12.52 -21.76
C LYS A 212 -16.45 11.09 -21.52
N TYR A 213 -17.28 10.30 -20.91
CA TYR A 213 -17.06 8.85 -20.71
C TYR A 213 -18.28 8.08 -21.23
N LYS A 214 -18.09 6.85 -21.63
CA LYS A 214 -19.15 5.93 -22.06
C LYS A 214 -19.60 5.04 -20.91
N GLU A 215 -18.65 4.56 -20.14
CA GLU A 215 -18.83 3.65 -19.01
C GLU A 215 -18.38 4.32 -17.71
N GLU A 216 -19.00 4.02 -16.59
CA GLU A 216 -18.71 4.63 -15.30
C GLU A 216 -17.24 4.39 -14.86
N MET A 217 -16.63 3.27 -15.25
CA MET A 217 -15.21 3.00 -14.99
C MET A 217 -14.28 4.03 -15.60
N ASN A 218 -14.63 4.57 -16.78
CA ASN A 218 -13.80 5.54 -17.51
C ASN A 218 -14.08 6.99 -17.12
N ARG A 219 -14.88 7.22 -16.05
CA ARG A 219 -15.16 8.54 -15.54
C ARG A 219 -13.95 9.12 -14.83
N ALA A 220 -13.48 10.29 -15.26
CA ALA A 220 -12.45 11.04 -14.56
C ALA A 220 -13.01 11.57 -13.23
N VAL A 221 -12.49 11.06 -12.11
CA VAL A 221 -12.91 11.44 -10.74
C VAL A 221 -11.90 12.35 -10.04
N GLN A 222 -10.67 12.40 -10.55
CA GLN A 222 -9.60 13.25 -10.03
C GLN A 222 -8.86 13.95 -11.18
N TYR A 223 -8.37 15.14 -10.91
CA TYR A 223 -7.56 15.92 -11.82
C TYR A 223 -6.30 16.37 -11.10
N VAL A 224 -5.16 16.25 -11.75
CA VAL A 224 -3.88 16.74 -11.24
C VAL A 224 -3.40 17.87 -12.11
N VAL A 225 -3.09 18.99 -11.48
CA VAL A 225 -2.53 20.18 -12.15
C VAL A 225 -1.02 20.19 -11.92
N TYR A 226 -0.26 20.07 -13.01
CA TYR A 226 1.19 20.21 -12.99
C TYR A 226 1.58 21.63 -13.39
N ARG A 227 2.45 22.23 -12.61
CA ARG A 227 3.10 23.51 -12.95
C ARG A 227 4.56 23.26 -13.24
N PHE A 228 5.00 23.61 -14.41
CA PHE A 228 6.39 23.55 -14.84
C PHE A 228 6.99 24.95 -14.97
N ASN A 229 8.27 25.08 -14.72
CA ASN A 229 9.01 26.28 -15.10
C ASN A 229 9.36 26.18 -16.58
N ASP A 230 9.55 27.34 -17.27
CA ASP A 230 9.77 27.42 -18.73
C ASP A 230 10.92 26.55 -19.28
N LYS A 231 11.84 26.10 -18.40
CA LYS A 231 13.00 25.28 -18.74
C LYS A 231 12.81 23.78 -18.44
N GLU A 232 11.71 23.40 -17.78
CA GLU A 232 11.43 22.00 -17.44
C GLU A 232 10.68 21.33 -18.60
N LYS A 233 11.22 20.23 -19.10
CA LYS A 233 10.51 19.39 -20.09
C LYS A 233 9.62 18.42 -19.35
N VAL A 234 8.37 18.28 -19.80
CA VAL A 234 7.49 17.20 -19.41
C VAL A 234 8.01 15.91 -20.07
N ASN A 235 8.52 14.99 -19.28
CA ASN A 235 8.93 13.65 -19.76
C ASN A 235 7.76 12.69 -19.60
#